data_bb2528ef8ddf12b7e1f50f8ebfb621b6
#
_entry.id   bb2528ef8ddf12b7e1f50f8ebfb621b6
#
_cell.length_a   1.000
_cell.length_b   1.000
_cell.length_c   1.000
_cell.angle_alpha   90.00
_cell.angle_beta   90.00
_cell.angle_gamma   90.00
#
_symmetry.space_group_name_H-M   'P 1'
#
loop_
_entity.id
_entity.type
_entity.pdbx_description
1 polymer ?
#
loop_
_entity_poly.entity_id
_entity_poly.type
_entity_poly.pdbx_seq_one_letter_code
_entity_poly.pdbx_strand_id
1 'polypeptide(L)'
;FSSILTGVNFIATVHKMRAPGLHWKRLPLFIWGMYATSVIQVLATPVLAITLFLLMMEKTLTVGIFDPALGGDPVLFQHFFWFYSHPAVYIMILPAFGIVSEMVAVHSQRSIFGYKGIAFSSLAIAIVGSLVWGHHMFTSGQSIYSSVLFSFLTFFIAVPTAIKVFSWVATM
;
A
#
# COMPACT_ATOMS: atom_id res chain seq x y z
N PHE A 1 3.63 -10.74 -13.07
CA PHE A 1 2.46 -10.55 -13.95
C PHE A 1 1.14 -10.88 -13.25
N SER A 2 1.01 -12.04 -12.59
CA SER A 2 -0.24 -12.46 -11.93
C SER A 2 -0.78 -11.40 -10.96
N SER A 3 0.04 -10.86 -10.06
CA SER A 3 -0.37 -9.83 -9.10
C SER A 3 -0.88 -8.55 -9.77
N ILE A 4 -0.22 -8.10 -10.83
CA ILE A 4 -0.63 -6.90 -11.59
C ILE A 4 -2.00 -7.15 -12.25
N LEU A 5 -2.16 -8.30 -12.91
CA LEU A 5 -3.42 -8.66 -13.55
C LEU A 5 -4.56 -8.83 -12.54
N THR A 6 -4.27 -9.36 -11.35
CA THR A 6 -5.25 -9.42 -10.25
C THR A 6 -5.69 -8.02 -9.83
N GLY A 7 -4.76 -7.10 -9.64
CA GLY A 7 -5.08 -5.70 -9.33
C GLY A 7 -5.94 -5.04 -10.40
N VAL A 8 -5.57 -5.21 -11.67
CA VAL A 8 -6.36 -4.71 -12.82
C VAL A 8 -7.77 -5.33 -12.83
N ASN A 9 -7.89 -6.64 -12.58
CA ASN A 9 -9.16 -7.34 -12.53
C ASN A 9 -10.08 -6.75 -11.44
N PHE A 10 -9.58 -6.57 -10.21
CA PHE A 10 -10.39 -5.97 -9.14
C PHE A 10 -10.81 -4.54 -9.46
N ILE A 11 -9.92 -3.71 -9.99
CA ILE A 11 -10.26 -2.35 -10.42
C ILE A 11 -11.36 -2.40 -11.49
N ALA A 12 -11.20 -3.22 -12.52
CA ALA A 12 -12.18 -3.36 -13.60
C ALA A 12 -13.53 -3.86 -13.07
N THR A 13 -13.53 -4.84 -12.17
CA THR A 13 -14.74 -5.38 -11.54
C THR A 13 -15.48 -4.30 -10.77
N VAL A 14 -14.78 -3.52 -9.93
CA VAL A 14 -15.41 -2.42 -9.17
C VAL A 14 -15.96 -1.33 -10.09
N HIS A 15 -15.32 -1.06 -11.23
CA HIS A 15 -15.82 -0.04 -12.16
C HIS A 15 -16.97 -0.51 -13.06
N LYS A 16 -16.89 -1.75 -13.56
CA LYS A 16 -17.76 -2.24 -14.64
C LYS A 16 -18.86 -3.19 -14.17
N MET A 17 -18.66 -3.90 -13.06
CA MET A 17 -19.50 -5.03 -12.65
C MET A 17 -20.19 -4.81 -11.30
N ARG A 18 -20.34 -3.58 -10.84
CA ARG A 18 -21.14 -3.27 -9.64
C ARG A 18 -22.60 -3.66 -9.87
N ALA A 19 -23.22 -4.20 -8.83
CA ALA A 19 -24.66 -4.49 -8.86
C ALA A 19 -25.48 -3.21 -9.11
N PRO A 20 -26.62 -3.30 -9.81
CA PRO A 20 -27.51 -2.16 -10.02
C PRO A 20 -27.86 -1.47 -8.69
N GLY A 21 -27.75 -0.13 -8.65
CA GLY A 21 -27.99 0.66 -7.44
C GLY A 21 -26.81 0.77 -6.46
N LEU A 22 -25.72 0.04 -6.67
CA LEU A 22 -24.52 0.11 -5.84
C LEU A 22 -23.60 1.23 -6.34
N HIS A 23 -23.67 2.38 -5.69
CA HIS A 23 -22.84 3.54 -6.00
C HIS A 23 -21.61 3.62 -5.07
N TRP A 24 -20.60 4.38 -5.45
CA TRP A 24 -19.36 4.58 -4.67
C TRP A 24 -19.62 4.90 -3.19
N LYS A 25 -20.63 5.71 -2.88
CA LYS A 25 -20.99 6.10 -1.51
C LYS A 25 -21.69 5.00 -0.72
N ARG A 26 -21.97 3.85 -1.32
CA ARG A 26 -22.67 2.69 -0.71
C ARG A 26 -21.90 1.39 -0.86
N LEU A 27 -20.65 1.44 -1.33
CA LEU A 27 -19.80 0.25 -1.41
C LEU A 27 -19.49 -0.27 0.00
N PRO A 28 -19.49 -1.60 0.21
CA PRO A 28 -18.94 -2.19 1.44
C PRO A 28 -17.52 -1.68 1.70
N LEU A 29 -17.18 -1.47 2.97
CA LEU A 29 -15.85 -0.97 3.35
C LEU A 29 -14.73 -1.95 2.97
N PHE A 30 -15.04 -3.24 2.94
CA PHE A 30 -14.14 -4.25 2.38
C PHE A 30 -13.77 -3.96 0.93
N ILE A 31 -14.74 -3.57 0.10
CA ILE A 31 -14.49 -3.24 -1.31
C ILE A 31 -13.61 -1.99 -1.44
N TRP A 32 -13.75 -1.00 -0.56
CA TRP A 32 -12.83 0.14 -0.51
C TRP A 32 -11.41 -0.28 -0.17
N GLY A 33 -11.24 -1.20 0.79
CA GLY A 33 -9.93 -1.80 1.12
C GLY A 33 -9.32 -2.52 -0.07
N MET A 34 -10.10 -3.40 -0.73
CA MET A 34 -9.66 -4.14 -1.92
C MET A 34 -9.33 -3.24 -3.11
N TYR A 35 -10.11 -2.18 -3.32
CA TYR A 35 -9.85 -1.21 -4.38
C TYR A 35 -8.54 -0.45 -4.14
N ALA A 36 -8.33 0.08 -2.92
CA ALA A 36 -7.10 0.76 -2.54
C ALA A 36 -5.87 -0.17 -2.67
N THR A 37 -5.98 -1.41 -2.22
CA THR A 37 -4.96 -2.46 -2.39
C THR A 37 -4.63 -2.70 -3.86
N SER A 38 -5.64 -2.80 -4.70
CA SER A 38 -5.46 -3.07 -6.14
C SER A 38 -4.72 -1.94 -6.85
N VAL A 39 -4.98 -0.69 -6.46
CA VAL A 39 -4.24 0.48 -6.98
C VAL A 39 -2.75 0.38 -6.62
N ILE A 40 -2.43 0.10 -5.34
CA ILE A 40 -1.03 -0.09 -4.91
C ILE A 40 -0.39 -1.23 -5.69
N GLN A 41 -1.08 -2.35 -5.84
CA GLN A 41 -0.57 -3.56 -6.50
C GLN A 41 -0.20 -3.29 -7.96
N VAL A 42 -1.03 -2.56 -8.69
CA VAL A 42 -0.76 -2.21 -10.10
C VAL A 42 0.42 -1.24 -10.23
N LEU A 43 0.57 -0.29 -9.28
CA LEU A 43 1.61 0.74 -9.36
C LEU A 43 2.96 0.26 -8.80
N ALA A 44 2.98 -0.47 -7.69
CA ALA A 44 4.21 -0.83 -7.00
C ALA A 44 4.82 -2.17 -7.48
N THR A 45 4.02 -3.15 -7.87
CA THR A 45 4.52 -4.48 -8.29
C THR A 45 5.45 -4.43 -9.51
N PRO A 46 5.25 -3.55 -10.52
CA PRO A 46 6.20 -3.43 -11.63
C PRO A 46 7.62 -3.06 -11.19
N VAL A 47 7.76 -2.25 -10.13
CA VAL A 47 9.09 -1.87 -9.60
C VAL A 47 9.83 -3.07 -9.03
N LEU A 48 9.14 -3.97 -8.32
CA LEU A 48 9.73 -5.24 -7.88
C LEU A 48 10.19 -6.09 -9.07
N ALA A 49 9.36 -6.19 -10.11
CA ALA A 49 9.70 -6.96 -11.30
C ALA A 49 10.97 -6.40 -11.99
N ILE A 50 11.08 -5.08 -12.10
CA ILE A 50 12.28 -4.41 -12.61
C ILE A 50 13.49 -4.70 -11.71
N THR A 51 13.34 -4.60 -10.39
CA THR A 51 14.42 -4.89 -9.43
C THR A 51 14.99 -6.30 -9.61
N LEU A 52 14.10 -7.30 -9.68
CA LEU A 52 14.49 -8.70 -9.86
C LEU A 52 15.11 -8.94 -11.24
N PHE A 53 14.61 -8.27 -12.27
CA PHE A 53 15.17 -8.34 -13.62
C PHE A 53 16.61 -7.77 -13.66
N LEU A 54 16.83 -6.60 -13.05
CA LEU A 54 18.16 -5.99 -12.96
C LEU A 54 19.12 -6.87 -12.16
N LEU A 55 18.66 -7.46 -11.04
CA LEU A 55 19.46 -8.41 -10.25
C LEU A 55 19.81 -9.66 -11.07
N MET A 56 18.87 -10.18 -11.86
CA MET A 56 19.14 -11.31 -12.76
C MET A 56 20.18 -10.94 -13.81
N MET A 57 20.08 -9.76 -14.42
CA MET A 57 21.08 -9.27 -15.38
C MET A 57 22.46 -9.16 -14.73
N GLU A 58 22.54 -8.61 -13.53
CA GLU A 58 23.80 -8.54 -12.79
C GLU A 58 24.44 -9.92 -12.61
N LYS A 59 23.65 -10.91 -12.17
CA LYS A 59 24.13 -12.26 -11.90
C LYS A 59 24.49 -13.06 -13.15
N THR A 60 23.82 -12.80 -14.28
CA THR A 60 24.07 -13.55 -15.53
C THR A 60 25.07 -12.88 -16.45
N LEU A 61 25.09 -11.55 -16.50
CA LEU A 61 25.94 -10.78 -17.42
C LEU A 61 27.14 -10.11 -16.72
N THR A 62 27.27 -10.28 -15.40
CA THR A 62 28.35 -9.65 -14.60
C THR A 62 28.44 -8.13 -14.78
N VAL A 63 27.28 -7.48 -14.94
CA VAL A 63 27.17 -6.02 -15.04
C VAL A 63 26.98 -5.45 -13.65
N GLY A 64 27.80 -4.49 -13.23
CA GLY A 64 27.74 -3.86 -11.92
C GLY A 64 26.55 -2.89 -11.80
N ILE A 65 25.40 -3.37 -11.31
CA ILE A 65 24.23 -2.55 -11.03
C ILE A 65 24.11 -2.30 -9.52
N PHE A 66 24.16 -3.35 -8.74
CA PHE A 66 23.98 -3.32 -7.28
C PHE A 66 25.22 -3.79 -6.51
N ASP A 67 26.02 -4.67 -7.10
CA ASP A 67 27.21 -5.24 -6.46
C ASP A 67 28.38 -4.26 -6.51
N PRO A 68 28.88 -3.76 -5.35
CA PRO A 68 29.99 -2.82 -5.32
C PRO A 68 31.30 -3.41 -5.85
N ALA A 69 31.48 -4.73 -5.83
CA ALA A 69 32.63 -5.39 -6.42
C ALA A 69 32.72 -5.21 -7.95
N LEU A 70 31.58 -4.97 -8.59
CA LEU A 70 31.42 -4.72 -10.02
C LEU A 70 31.18 -3.23 -10.33
N GLY A 71 31.30 -2.34 -9.34
CA GLY A 71 31.04 -0.90 -9.49
C GLY A 71 29.59 -0.51 -9.33
N GLY A 72 28.73 -1.40 -8.82
CA GLY A 72 27.32 -1.13 -8.54
C GLY A 72 27.07 -0.45 -7.20
N ASP A 73 25.79 -0.09 -6.96
CA ASP A 73 25.37 0.58 -5.73
C ASP A 73 24.32 -0.26 -4.96
N PRO A 74 24.68 -0.84 -3.79
CA PRO A 74 23.76 -1.62 -2.98
C PRO A 74 22.63 -0.76 -2.38
N VAL A 75 22.81 0.56 -2.21
CA VAL A 75 21.75 1.46 -1.72
C VAL A 75 20.68 1.63 -2.78
N LEU A 76 21.06 1.63 -4.06
CA LEU A 76 20.10 1.62 -5.17
C LEU A 76 19.18 0.39 -5.12
N PHE A 77 19.73 -0.81 -4.83
CA PHE A 77 18.92 -2.01 -4.61
C PHE A 77 17.91 -1.81 -3.48
N GLN A 78 18.34 -1.23 -2.35
CA GLN A 78 17.45 -1.00 -1.21
C GLN A 78 16.30 -0.05 -1.58
N HIS A 79 16.55 1.02 -2.33
CA HIS A 79 15.50 1.92 -2.80
C HIS A 79 14.46 1.19 -3.66
N PHE A 80 14.88 0.45 -4.65
CA PHE A 80 13.99 -0.33 -5.52
C PHE A 80 13.21 -1.38 -4.76
N PHE A 81 13.88 -2.11 -3.86
CA PHE A 81 13.26 -3.15 -3.05
C PHE A 81 12.19 -2.58 -2.10
N TRP A 82 12.52 -1.54 -1.35
CA TRP A 82 11.60 -0.95 -0.37
C TRP A 82 10.50 -0.13 -0.99
N PHE A 83 10.72 0.43 -2.17
CA PHE A 83 9.66 1.09 -2.94
C PHE A 83 8.48 0.16 -3.24
N TYR A 84 8.73 -1.15 -3.34
CA TYR A 84 7.68 -2.16 -3.41
C TYR A 84 7.35 -2.75 -2.03
N SER A 85 8.34 -3.16 -1.25
CA SER A 85 8.14 -4.00 -0.06
C SER A 85 7.41 -3.26 1.05
N HIS A 86 7.54 -1.94 1.15
CA HIS A 86 6.71 -1.17 2.06
C HIS A 86 5.24 -1.09 1.57
N PRO A 87 4.91 -0.68 0.35
CA PRO A 87 3.56 -0.82 -0.18
C PRO A 87 2.96 -2.22 -0.04
N ALA A 88 3.76 -3.28 -0.10
CA ALA A 88 3.30 -4.65 0.09
C ALA A 88 2.67 -4.89 1.47
N VAL A 89 3.16 -4.26 2.54
CA VAL A 89 2.54 -4.37 3.87
C VAL A 89 1.17 -3.68 3.91
N TYR A 90 0.99 -2.62 3.13
CA TYR A 90 -0.33 -1.99 2.97
C TYR A 90 -1.27 -2.80 2.09
N ILE A 91 -0.76 -3.53 1.11
CA ILE A 91 -1.53 -4.53 0.35
C ILE A 91 -2.13 -5.59 1.29
N MET A 92 -1.40 -5.98 2.34
CA MET A 92 -1.90 -6.95 3.33
C MET A 92 -2.90 -6.33 4.31
N ILE A 93 -2.61 -5.13 4.84
CA ILE A 93 -3.41 -4.58 5.94
C ILE A 93 -4.73 -3.92 5.49
N LEU A 94 -4.78 -3.34 4.29
CA LEU A 94 -5.99 -2.64 3.82
C LEU A 94 -7.21 -3.57 3.67
N PRO A 95 -7.10 -4.78 3.11
CA PRO A 95 -8.20 -5.74 3.11
C PRO A 95 -8.61 -6.14 4.54
N ALA A 96 -7.65 -6.34 5.45
CA ALA A 96 -7.92 -6.65 6.85
C ALA A 96 -8.71 -5.52 7.54
N PHE A 97 -8.37 -4.26 7.30
CA PHE A 97 -9.15 -3.12 7.79
C PHE A 97 -10.58 -3.09 7.24
N GLY A 98 -10.76 -3.51 5.99
CA GLY A 98 -12.07 -3.68 5.39
C GLY A 98 -12.89 -4.76 6.11
N ILE A 99 -12.30 -5.94 6.33
CA ILE A 99 -12.94 -7.05 7.05
C ILE A 99 -13.31 -6.63 8.47
N VAL A 100 -12.38 -6.04 9.22
CA VAL A 100 -12.65 -5.58 10.60
C VAL A 100 -13.80 -4.58 10.64
N SER A 101 -13.88 -3.66 9.67
CA SER A 101 -14.97 -2.68 9.60
C SER A 101 -16.34 -3.35 9.43
N GLU A 102 -16.44 -4.36 8.56
CA GLU A 102 -17.66 -5.14 8.37
C GLU A 102 -18.00 -5.97 9.62
N MET A 103 -17.00 -6.64 10.21
CA MET A 103 -17.19 -7.42 11.43
C MET A 103 -17.69 -6.56 12.60
N VAL A 104 -17.10 -5.39 12.82
CA VAL A 104 -17.54 -4.45 13.88
C VAL A 104 -18.98 -4.05 13.67
N ALA A 105 -19.38 -3.69 12.47
CA ALA A 105 -20.77 -3.31 12.17
C ALA A 105 -21.76 -4.46 12.44
N VAL A 106 -21.43 -5.68 11.98
CA VAL A 106 -22.28 -6.87 12.14
C VAL A 106 -22.42 -7.27 13.60
N HIS A 107 -21.31 -7.39 14.32
CA HIS A 107 -21.33 -7.87 15.72
C HIS A 107 -21.89 -6.82 16.70
N SER A 108 -21.71 -5.53 16.42
CA SER A 108 -22.33 -4.47 17.20
C SER A 108 -23.81 -4.24 16.86
N GLN A 109 -24.32 -4.87 15.78
CA GLN A 109 -25.67 -4.67 15.26
C GLN A 109 -25.99 -3.18 15.00
N ARG A 110 -24.99 -2.41 14.57
CA ARG A 110 -25.09 -0.96 14.32
C ARG A 110 -24.50 -0.60 12.96
N SER A 111 -24.98 0.50 12.39
CA SER A 111 -24.34 1.09 11.23
C SER A 111 -22.97 1.64 11.62
N ILE A 112 -21.95 1.38 10.77
CA ILE A 112 -20.59 1.84 11.03
C ILE A 112 -20.54 3.36 11.15
N PHE A 113 -19.94 3.85 12.23
CA PHE A 113 -19.72 5.28 12.42
C PHE A 113 -18.65 5.80 11.45
N GLY A 114 -18.88 6.96 10.85
CA GLY A 114 -17.85 7.61 10.03
C GLY A 114 -17.53 6.89 8.71
N TYR A 115 -18.47 6.19 8.07
CA TYR A 115 -18.28 5.44 6.82
C TYR A 115 -17.38 6.15 5.79
N LYS A 116 -17.67 7.44 5.50
CA LYS A 116 -16.87 8.22 4.54
C LYS A 116 -15.43 8.39 5.00
N GLY A 117 -15.23 8.67 6.29
CA GLY A 117 -13.91 8.79 6.88
C GLY A 117 -13.09 7.51 6.72
N ILE A 118 -13.70 6.34 7.00
CA ILE A 118 -13.03 5.03 6.83
C ILE A 118 -12.74 4.74 5.36
N ALA A 119 -13.66 5.03 4.45
CA ALA A 119 -13.46 4.81 3.02
C ALA A 119 -12.31 5.67 2.48
N PHE A 120 -12.34 6.99 2.74
CA PHE A 120 -11.27 7.89 2.29
C PHE A 120 -9.93 7.63 2.98
N SER A 121 -9.92 7.20 4.25
CA SER A 121 -8.68 6.82 4.92
C SER A 121 -8.02 5.60 4.28
N SER A 122 -8.78 4.67 3.67
CA SER A 122 -8.19 3.58 2.89
C SER A 122 -7.39 4.08 1.69
N LEU A 123 -7.93 5.05 0.95
CA LEU A 123 -7.23 5.68 -0.17
C LEU A 123 -6.05 6.53 0.30
N ALA A 124 -6.21 7.28 1.39
CA ALA A 124 -5.13 8.08 1.97
C ALA A 124 -3.96 7.20 2.41
N ILE A 125 -4.21 6.06 3.07
CA ILE A 125 -3.18 5.09 3.45
C ILE A 125 -2.50 4.52 2.19
N ALA A 126 -3.25 4.20 1.14
CA ALA A 126 -2.68 3.69 -0.10
C ALA A 126 -1.72 4.70 -0.75
N ILE A 127 -2.10 5.97 -0.82
CA ILE A 127 -1.29 7.02 -1.44
C ILE A 127 -0.08 7.37 -0.56
N VAL A 128 -0.31 7.77 0.69
CA VAL A 128 0.77 8.19 1.60
C VAL A 128 1.68 7.02 1.93
N GLY A 129 1.11 5.83 2.17
CA GLY A 129 1.87 4.60 2.44
C GLY A 129 2.82 4.22 1.31
N SER A 130 2.48 4.53 0.07
CA SER A 130 3.39 4.30 -1.07
C SER A 130 4.57 5.28 -1.12
N LEU A 131 4.58 6.32 -0.30
CA LEU A 131 5.61 7.37 -0.31
C LEU A 131 6.57 7.32 0.89
N VAL A 132 6.49 6.30 1.75
CA VAL A 132 7.24 6.28 3.03
C VAL A 132 8.34 5.22 3.09
N TRP A 133 8.67 4.55 2.00
CA TRP A 133 9.62 3.42 1.98
C TRP A 133 11.00 3.74 2.58
N GLY A 134 11.43 4.99 2.56
CA GLY A 134 12.77 5.38 3.02
C GLY A 134 13.00 5.23 4.52
N HIS A 135 11.95 5.02 5.33
CA HIS A 135 12.13 4.71 6.75
C HIS A 135 12.77 3.32 7.00
N HIS A 136 12.77 2.44 6.01
CA HIS A 136 13.51 1.19 6.06
C HIS A 136 15.02 1.36 5.80
N MET A 137 15.44 2.59 5.47
CA MET A 137 16.79 2.90 5.02
C MET A 137 17.50 3.95 5.88
N PHE A 138 17.06 4.20 7.11
CA PHE A 138 17.68 5.21 8.00
C PHE A 138 19.15 4.96 8.30
N THR A 139 19.61 3.71 8.25
CA THR A 139 21.00 3.31 8.47
C THR A 139 21.78 3.10 7.17
N SER A 140 21.20 3.38 6.00
CA SER A 140 21.84 3.19 4.69
C SER A 140 22.71 4.38 4.23
N GLY A 141 22.92 5.37 5.11
CA GLY A 141 23.69 6.57 4.76
C GLY A 141 22.88 7.66 4.06
N GLN A 142 21.54 7.60 4.08
CA GLN A 142 20.71 8.67 3.54
C GLN A 142 20.90 10.00 4.29
N SER A 143 20.66 11.12 3.62
CA SER A 143 20.81 12.45 4.21
C SER A 143 19.84 12.67 5.39
N ILE A 144 20.22 13.59 6.30
CA ILE A 144 19.34 13.96 7.41
C ILE A 144 18.00 14.54 6.95
N TYR A 145 17.99 15.30 5.85
CA TYR A 145 16.77 15.84 5.28
C TYR A 145 15.82 14.73 4.78
N SER A 146 16.38 13.72 4.10
CA SER A 146 15.63 12.56 3.67
C SER A 146 15.07 11.79 4.86
N SER A 147 15.86 11.58 5.90
CA SER A 147 15.43 10.89 7.12
C SER A 147 14.30 11.62 7.84
N VAL A 148 14.39 12.94 7.96
CA VAL A 148 13.32 13.77 8.56
C VAL A 148 12.06 13.73 7.71
N LEU A 149 12.16 13.82 6.39
CA LEU A 149 11.02 13.76 5.47
C LEU A 149 10.30 12.41 5.59
N PHE A 150 11.03 11.29 5.49
CA PHE A 150 10.43 9.95 5.62
C PHE A 150 9.86 9.68 7.01
N SER A 151 10.48 10.20 8.07
CA SER A 151 9.93 10.12 9.43
C SER A 151 8.60 10.86 9.54
N PHE A 152 8.53 12.08 9.02
CA PHE A 152 7.30 12.88 9.00
C PHE A 152 6.18 12.20 8.23
N LEU A 153 6.45 11.74 7.01
CA LEU A 153 5.48 11.04 6.17
C LEU A 153 4.99 9.74 6.84
N THR A 154 5.89 9.01 7.48
CA THR A 154 5.56 7.78 8.23
C THR A 154 4.64 8.09 9.40
N PHE A 155 4.95 9.13 10.17
CA PHE A 155 4.09 9.57 11.28
C PHE A 155 2.72 10.03 10.78
N PHE A 156 2.66 10.69 9.63
CA PHE A 156 1.41 11.20 9.05
C PHE A 156 0.39 10.08 8.73
N ILE A 157 0.84 8.85 8.46
CA ILE A 157 -0.06 7.68 8.25
C ILE A 157 -0.87 7.34 9.50
N ALA A 158 -0.41 7.75 10.69
CA ALA A 158 -1.17 7.56 11.92
C ALA A 158 -2.53 8.24 11.87
N VAL A 159 -2.67 9.36 11.15
CA VAL A 159 -3.94 10.11 11.06
C VAL A 159 -5.05 9.29 10.38
N PRO A 160 -4.90 8.81 9.13
CA PRO A 160 -5.94 8.01 8.50
C PRO A 160 -6.14 6.64 9.20
N THR A 161 -5.13 6.10 9.84
CA THR A 161 -5.27 4.87 10.65
C THR A 161 -6.09 5.13 11.90
N ALA A 162 -5.85 6.24 12.60
CA ALA A 162 -6.61 6.65 13.78
C ALA A 162 -8.09 6.88 13.45
N ILE A 163 -8.41 7.47 12.30
CA ILE A 163 -9.80 7.63 11.84
C ILE A 163 -10.53 6.28 11.82
N LYS A 164 -9.87 5.21 11.35
CA LYS A 164 -10.46 3.86 11.32
C LYS A 164 -10.68 3.34 12.74
N VAL A 165 -9.65 3.35 13.57
CA VAL A 165 -9.69 2.79 14.93
C VAL A 165 -10.74 3.51 15.77
N PHE A 166 -10.76 4.84 15.77
CA PHE A 166 -11.75 5.61 16.51
C PHE A 166 -13.18 5.40 15.97
N SER A 167 -13.33 5.23 14.67
CA SER A 167 -14.65 4.92 14.08
C SER A 167 -15.15 3.54 14.51
N TRP A 168 -14.26 2.54 14.63
CA TRP A 168 -14.64 1.22 15.15
C TRP A 168 -15.06 1.31 16.61
N VAL A 169 -14.28 1.99 17.45
CA VAL A 169 -14.63 2.20 18.87
C VAL A 169 -15.96 2.96 19.01
N ALA A 170 -16.20 3.97 18.18
CA ALA A 170 -17.46 4.72 18.20
C ALA A 170 -18.66 3.91 17.65
N THR A 171 -18.42 2.82 16.94
CA THR A 171 -19.47 1.92 16.43
C THR A 171 -19.90 0.92 17.49
N MET A 172 -18.95 0.40 18.29
CA MET A 172 -19.20 -0.55 19.38
C MET A 172 -19.92 0.11 20.56
#